data_ba4fbf9b80813b0a303e21486361b072
#
_entry.id   ba4fbf9b80813b0a303e21486361b072
#
_cell.length_a   1.000
_cell.length_b   1.000
_cell.length_c   1.000
_cell.angle_alpha   90.00
_cell.angle_beta   90.00
_cell.angle_gamma   90.00
#
_symmetry.space_group_name_H-M   'P 1'
#
loop_
_entity.id
_entity.type
_entity.pdbx_description
1 polymer ?
#
loop_
_entity_poly.entity_id
_entity_poly.type
_entity_poly.pdbx_seq_one_letter_code
_entity_poly.pdbx_strand_id
1 'polypeptide(L)'
;TILAEALEKWPVDYLEAVVPHLMPIIRELAARVAAKYNNKDVQIIDEWNRVHMARMDMHYGFSVNGVAALHTEILKDVELKPFYDIYPEKFNNKTNGITFRRWLMHCDKKLVEWMDKYGVGEFRKDASKLEGLLAQIDNEEALNALLDVKQQNKTALKEYLEKESGVVLNDNAIFDIQIKRLHEYKRQQMNVLYIIYKYLDIKAGNKPKRPITMIFGAKAAPAYIIAKDIIHVILCLQELIKNDPEVAPYLQVVMVENYNV
;
A
#
# COMPACT_ATOMS: atom_id res chain seq x y z
N THR A 1 -1.92 -12.69 -8.32
CA THR A 1 -2.95 -11.86 -8.98
C THR A 1 -2.44 -10.48 -9.37
N ILE A 2 -1.71 -9.78 -8.50
CA ILE A 2 -1.18 -8.43 -8.80
C ILE A 2 -0.03 -8.49 -9.80
N LEU A 3 0.80 -9.52 -9.72
CA LEU A 3 1.87 -9.72 -10.69
C LEU A 3 1.28 -9.90 -12.10
N ALA A 4 0.16 -10.62 -12.22
CA ALA A 4 -0.52 -10.79 -13.51
C ALA A 4 -1.02 -9.47 -14.12
N GLU A 5 -1.42 -8.48 -13.28
CA GLU A 5 -1.76 -7.13 -13.75
C GLU A 5 -0.52 -6.35 -14.21
N ALA A 6 0.62 -6.53 -13.53
CA ALA A 6 1.87 -5.87 -13.88
C ALA A 6 2.57 -6.49 -15.10
N LEU A 7 2.25 -7.75 -15.43
CA LEU A 7 2.76 -8.46 -16.61
C LEU A 7 1.92 -8.12 -17.85
N GLU A 8 2.06 -6.90 -18.33
CA GLU A 8 1.28 -6.39 -19.45
C GLU A 8 1.45 -7.20 -20.74
N LYS A 9 0.31 -7.42 -21.40
CA LYS A 9 0.21 -8.09 -22.70
C LYS A 9 -0.61 -7.20 -23.64
N TRP A 10 -0.03 -6.81 -24.74
CA TRP A 10 -0.67 -5.92 -25.70
C TRP A 10 -0.89 -6.61 -27.04
N PRO A 11 -2.09 -6.54 -27.64
CA PRO A 11 -2.31 -6.98 -29.00
C PRO A 11 -1.34 -6.26 -29.96
N VAL A 12 -0.79 -7.01 -30.91
CA VAL A 12 0.18 -6.47 -31.89
C VAL A 12 -0.43 -5.34 -32.71
N ASP A 13 -1.68 -5.45 -33.13
CA ASP A 13 -2.40 -4.44 -33.88
C ASP A 13 -2.55 -3.11 -33.12
N TYR A 14 -2.71 -3.17 -31.79
CA TYR A 14 -2.72 -1.95 -30.96
C TYR A 14 -1.36 -1.25 -30.98
N LEU A 15 -0.28 -2.02 -30.84
CA LEU A 15 1.07 -1.46 -30.85
C LEU A 15 1.43 -0.94 -32.23
N GLU A 16 0.97 -1.60 -33.32
CA GLU A 16 1.14 -1.13 -34.68
C GLU A 16 0.40 0.20 -34.94
N ALA A 17 -0.76 0.39 -34.35
CA ALA A 17 -1.51 1.63 -34.45
C ALA A 17 -0.90 2.79 -33.65
N VAL A 18 -0.38 2.49 -32.42
CA VAL A 18 0.08 3.52 -31.48
C VAL A 18 1.57 3.83 -31.63
N VAL A 19 2.39 2.80 -31.83
CA VAL A 19 3.87 2.91 -31.89
C VAL A 19 4.46 2.11 -33.07
N PRO A 20 4.02 2.38 -34.32
CA PRO A 20 4.41 1.57 -35.48
C PRO A 20 5.91 1.52 -35.73
N HIS A 21 6.65 2.55 -35.36
CA HIS A 21 8.11 2.61 -35.49
C HIS A 21 8.87 1.66 -34.54
N LEU A 22 8.27 1.19 -33.46
CA LEU A 22 8.86 0.22 -32.54
C LEU A 22 8.58 -1.23 -32.96
N MET A 23 7.55 -1.48 -33.74
CA MET A 23 7.14 -2.83 -34.11
C MET A 23 8.21 -3.64 -34.87
N PRO A 24 8.97 -3.07 -35.83
CA PRO A 24 10.09 -3.80 -36.46
C PRO A 24 11.13 -4.27 -35.44
N ILE A 25 11.43 -3.46 -34.44
CA ILE A 25 12.38 -3.79 -33.36
C ILE A 25 11.81 -4.93 -32.51
N ILE A 26 10.57 -4.82 -32.07
CA ILE A 26 9.90 -5.84 -31.24
C ILE A 26 9.85 -7.19 -31.99
N ARG A 27 9.53 -7.18 -33.28
CA ARG A 27 9.52 -8.39 -34.12
C ARG A 27 10.92 -9.03 -34.26
N GLU A 28 11.93 -8.22 -34.44
CA GLU A 28 13.33 -8.70 -34.51
C GLU A 28 13.77 -9.32 -33.19
N LEU A 29 13.48 -8.67 -32.05
CA LEU A 29 13.76 -9.21 -30.73
C LEU A 29 13.01 -10.53 -30.49
N ALA A 30 11.74 -10.59 -30.88
CA ALA A 30 10.93 -11.82 -30.76
C ALA A 30 11.48 -12.94 -31.66
N ALA A 31 11.90 -12.65 -32.87
CA ALA A 31 12.50 -13.62 -33.79
C ALA A 31 13.81 -14.22 -33.25
N ARG A 32 14.66 -13.41 -32.64
CA ARG A 32 15.90 -13.87 -31.98
C ARG A 32 15.61 -14.83 -30.81
N VAL A 33 14.59 -14.53 -30.02
CA VAL A 33 14.16 -15.40 -28.91
C VAL A 33 13.59 -16.70 -29.44
N ALA A 34 12.72 -16.66 -30.45
CA ALA A 34 12.12 -17.84 -31.09
C ALA A 34 13.17 -18.75 -31.71
N ALA A 35 14.22 -18.20 -32.33
CA ALA A 35 15.33 -18.97 -32.89
C ALA A 35 16.16 -19.69 -31.82
N LYS A 36 16.21 -19.17 -30.59
CA LYS A 36 17.04 -19.70 -29.51
C LYS A 36 16.30 -20.64 -28.57
N TYR A 37 15.01 -20.38 -28.31
CA TYR A 37 14.22 -21.06 -27.29
C TYR A 37 12.92 -21.63 -27.86
N ASN A 38 12.76 -22.96 -27.83
CA ASN A 38 11.53 -23.62 -28.25
C ASN A 38 10.51 -23.81 -27.12
N ASN A 39 10.42 -22.81 -26.22
CA ASN A 39 9.45 -22.81 -25.11
C ASN A 39 8.48 -21.63 -25.29
N LYS A 40 7.18 -21.95 -25.43
CA LYS A 40 6.14 -20.94 -25.64
C LYS A 40 5.97 -19.97 -24.46
N ASP A 41 6.30 -20.40 -23.23
CA ASP A 41 6.15 -19.57 -22.02
C ASP A 41 7.17 -18.44 -21.94
N VAL A 42 8.22 -18.48 -22.77
CA VAL A 42 9.24 -17.43 -22.82
C VAL A 42 9.20 -16.59 -24.11
N GLN A 43 8.28 -16.91 -25.06
CA GLN A 43 8.17 -16.14 -26.31
C GLN A 43 7.67 -14.71 -26.06
N ILE A 44 8.29 -13.72 -26.69
CA ILE A 44 7.91 -12.31 -26.60
C ILE A 44 6.55 -12.07 -27.24
N ILE A 45 6.29 -12.66 -28.41
CA ILE A 45 4.97 -12.66 -29.05
C ILE A 45 4.36 -14.04 -28.91
N ASP A 46 3.17 -14.11 -28.33
CA ASP A 46 2.48 -15.37 -28.08
C ASP A 46 1.62 -15.86 -29.27
N GLU A 47 1.04 -17.04 -29.13
CA GLU A 47 0.18 -17.67 -30.15
C GLU A 47 -1.11 -16.90 -30.44
N TRP A 48 -1.51 -15.98 -29.56
CA TRP A 48 -2.66 -15.07 -29.76
C TRP A 48 -2.24 -13.70 -30.29
N ASN A 49 -1.03 -13.58 -30.86
CA ASN A 49 -0.49 -12.36 -31.42
C ASN A 49 -0.44 -11.18 -30.43
N ARG A 50 -0.03 -11.46 -29.17
CA ARG A 50 0.16 -10.45 -28.12
C ARG A 50 1.62 -10.33 -27.74
N VAL A 51 2.09 -9.09 -27.60
CA VAL A 51 3.43 -8.78 -27.10
C VAL A 51 3.42 -8.82 -25.58
N HIS A 52 4.29 -9.61 -24.99
CA HIS A 52 4.52 -9.68 -23.54
C HIS A 52 5.68 -8.76 -23.16
N MET A 53 5.36 -7.60 -22.58
CA MET A 53 6.37 -6.58 -22.24
C MET A 53 7.41 -7.13 -21.26
N ALA A 54 6.97 -7.75 -20.18
CA ALA A 54 7.88 -8.30 -19.17
C ALA A 54 8.77 -9.43 -19.71
N ARG A 55 8.29 -10.25 -20.66
CA ARG A 55 9.13 -11.29 -21.28
C ARG A 55 10.26 -10.69 -22.09
N MET A 56 10.00 -9.58 -22.78
CA MET A 56 11.02 -8.82 -23.50
C MET A 56 12.06 -8.27 -22.53
N ASP A 57 11.63 -7.67 -21.42
CA ASP A 57 12.51 -7.14 -20.38
C ASP A 57 13.38 -8.24 -19.74
N MET A 58 12.82 -9.41 -19.45
CA MET A 58 13.57 -10.54 -18.88
C MET A 58 14.63 -11.09 -19.83
N HIS A 59 14.38 -11.13 -21.14
CA HIS A 59 15.37 -11.55 -22.11
C HIS A 59 16.52 -10.55 -22.25
N TYR A 60 16.21 -9.26 -22.35
CA TYR A 60 17.17 -8.23 -22.74
C TYR A 60 17.65 -7.36 -21.56
N GLY A 61 16.97 -7.38 -20.42
CA GLY A 61 17.46 -6.78 -19.19
C GLY A 61 18.62 -7.58 -18.59
N PHE A 62 19.48 -6.93 -17.83
CA PHE A 62 20.62 -7.56 -17.18
C PHE A 62 20.29 -8.07 -15.74
N SER A 63 19.17 -7.65 -15.16
CA SER A 63 18.80 -7.99 -13.80
C SER A 63 17.29 -8.11 -13.66
N VAL A 64 16.83 -9.14 -12.95
CA VAL A 64 15.45 -9.38 -12.55
C VAL A 64 15.42 -9.48 -11.05
N ASN A 65 14.71 -8.58 -10.38
CA ASN A 65 14.68 -8.59 -8.92
C ASN A 65 13.28 -8.72 -8.33
N GLY A 66 13.18 -9.53 -7.28
CA GLY A 66 12.08 -9.45 -6.34
C GLY A 66 12.25 -8.27 -5.37
N VAL A 67 11.19 -7.90 -4.69
CA VAL A 67 11.17 -6.74 -3.78
C VAL A 67 11.08 -7.13 -2.29
N ALA A 68 11.15 -8.42 -2.01
CA ALA A 68 11.28 -9.04 -0.70
C ALA A 68 11.81 -10.47 -0.87
N ALA A 69 12.44 -11.04 0.13
CA ALA A 69 13.01 -12.40 0.05
C ALA A 69 11.97 -13.43 -0.42
N LEU A 70 10.84 -13.54 0.27
CA LEU A 70 9.74 -14.44 -0.11
C LEU A 70 9.21 -14.16 -1.52
N HIS A 71 9.05 -12.90 -1.91
CA HIS A 71 8.63 -12.54 -3.26
C HIS A 71 9.63 -13.02 -4.31
N THR A 72 10.91 -12.88 -4.04
CA THR A 72 11.98 -13.34 -4.94
C THR A 72 11.94 -14.84 -5.15
N GLU A 73 11.74 -15.63 -4.09
CA GLU A 73 11.62 -17.09 -4.21
C GLU A 73 10.35 -17.49 -5.00
N ILE A 74 9.20 -16.82 -4.75
CA ILE A 74 7.99 -17.05 -5.56
C ILE A 74 8.23 -16.74 -7.05
N LEU A 75 8.97 -15.68 -7.37
CA LEU A 75 9.33 -15.39 -8.76
C LEU A 75 10.15 -16.51 -9.39
N LYS A 76 11.15 -17.04 -8.69
CA LYS A 76 12.04 -18.11 -9.17
C LYS A 76 11.32 -19.45 -9.33
N ASP A 77 10.51 -19.81 -8.34
CA ASP A 77 9.96 -21.16 -8.24
C ASP A 77 8.63 -21.34 -8.96
N VAL A 78 7.88 -20.25 -9.14
CA VAL A 78 6.50 -20.30 -9.66
C VAL A 78 6.30 -19.38 -10.85
N GLU A 79 6.30 -18.06 -10.61
CA GLU A 79 5.78 -17.10 -11.58
C GLU A 79 6.68 -16.92 -12.82
N LEU A 80 7.99 -16.91 -12.63
CA LEU A 80 8.99 -16.70 -13.66
C LEU A 80 9.95 -17.88 -13.79
N LYS A 81 9.55 -19.05 -13.31
CA LYS A 81 10.38 -20.25 -13.35
C LYS A 81 10.99 -20.53 -14.73
N PRO A 82 10.24 -20.45 -15.86
CA PRO A 82 10.82 -20.66 -17.18
C PRO A 82 11.99 -19.71 -17.51
N PHE A 83 11.97 -18.50 -16.96
CA PHE A 83 13.07 -17.52 -17.13
C PHE A 83 14.20 -17.77 -16.15
N TYR A 84 13.89 -18.18 -14.92
CA TYR A 84 14.91 -18.56 -13.96
C TYR A 84 15.74 -19.76 -14.43
N ASP A 85 15.09 -20.73 -15.07
CA ASP A 85 15.77 -21.90 -15.65
C ASP A 85 16.73 -21.51 -16.79
N ILE A 86 16.49 -20.38 -17.48
CA ILE A 86 17.35 -19.87 -18.57
C ILE A 86 18.43 -18.92 -18.07
N TYR A 87 18.10 -18.05 -17.09
CA TYR A 87 18.94 -16.94 -16.64
C TYR A 87 19.01 -16.86 -15.12
N PRO A 88 19.43 -17.93 -14.41
CA PRO A 88 19.43 -17.92 -12.93
C PRO A 88 20.29 -16.78 -12.35
N GLU A 89 21.35 -16.39 -13.06
CA GLU A 89 22.27 -15.32 -12.66
C GLU A 89 21.65 -13.91 -12.68
N LYS A 90 20.57 -13.71 -13.43
CA LYS A 90 19.87 -12.44 -13.46
C LYS A 90 19.01 -12.20 -12.22
N PHE A 91 18.57 -13.28 -11.55
CA PHE A 91 17.61 -13.18 -10.44
C PHE A 91 18.27 -12.84 -9.13
N ASN A 92 17.78 -11.80 -8.49
CA ASN A 92 18.29 -11.35 -7.21
C ASN A 92 17.18 -10.70 -6.37
N ASN A 93 17.47 -10.42 -5.09
CA ASN A 93 16.54 -9.76 -4.20
C ASN A 93 16.99 -8.34 -3.90
N LYS A 94 16.06 -7.38 -3.99
CA LYS A 94 16.21 -5.99 -3.54
C LYS A 94 15.02 -5.66 -2.66
N THR A 95 15.11 -6.01 -1.38
CA THR A 95 14.04 -5.74 -0.42
C THR A 95 13.69 -4.25 -0.41
N ASN A 96 12.41 -3.95 -0.59
CA ASN A 96 11.91 -2.60 -0.46
C ASN A 96 12.22 -2.04 0.93
N GLY A 97 12.59 -0.78 0.98
CA GLY A 97 12.86 -0.08 2.22
C GLY A 97 12.17 1.27 2.25
N ILE A 98 12.19 1.87 3.43
CA ILE A 98 11.77 3.25 3.64
C ILE A 98 12.93 4.05 4.23
N THR A 99 13.00 5.33 3.88
CA THR A 99 13.94 6.25 4.50
C THR A 99 13.35 6.78 5.80
N PHE A 100 13.86 6.32 6.96
CA PHE A 100 13.34 6.77 8.25
C PHE A 100 13.53 8.27 8.48
N ARG A 101 14.54 8.91 7.87
CA ARG A 101 14.71 10.36 7.89
C ARG A 101 13.47 11.09 7.37
N ARG A 102 12.85 10.59 6.30
CA ARG A 102 11.60 11.15 5.76
C ARG A 102 10.39 10.72 6.59
N TRP A 103 10.21 9.43 6.76
CA TRP A 103 8.97 8.85 7.26
C TRP A 103 8.83 8.85 8.78
N LEU A 104 9.91 9.14 9.50
CA LEU A 104 9.91 9.35 10.95
C LEU A 104 10.31 10.78 11.27
N MET A 105 11.54 11.17 10.95
CA MET A 105 12.13 12.43 11.42
C MET A 105 11.48 13.67 10.82
N HIS A 106 11.12 13.63 9.53
CA HIS A 106 10.45 14.75 8.86
C HIS A 106 8.96 14.80 9.18
N CYS A 107 8.31 13.63 9.19
CA CYS A 107 6.87 13.53 9.37
C CYS A 107 6.41 13.76 10.81
N ASP A 108 7.22 13.42 11.82
CA ASP A 108 6.85 13.56 13.24
C ASP A 108 7.98 14.17 14.07
N LYS A 109 8.11 15.48 13.99
CA LYS A 109 9.15 16.23 14.72
C LYS A 109 8.99 16.10 16.24
N LYS A 110 7.76 16.03 16.75
CA LYS A 110 7.51 15.89 18.19
C LYS A 110 7.97 14.52 18.71
N LEU A 111 7.79 13.48 17.92
CA LEU A 111 8.34 12.17 18.24
C LEU A 111 9.87 12.17 18.24
N VAL A 112 10.49 12.89 17.30
CA VAL A 112 11.97 13.05 17.25
C VAL A 112 12.48 13.79 18.49
N GLU A 113 11.83 14.87 18.92
CA GLU A 113 12.16 15.60 20.14
C GLU A 113 12.04 14.70 21.38
N TRP A 114 11.01 13.86 21.43
CA TRP A 114 10.86 12.86 22.49
C TRP A 114 12.02 11.84 22.48
N MET A 115 12.41 11.35 21.29
CA MET A 115 13.55 10.43 21.15
C MET A 115 14.87 11.09 21.58
N ASP A 116 15.07 12.35 21.28
CA ASP A 116 16.26 13.10 21.72
C ASP A 116 16.31 13.26 23.23
N LYS A 117 15.17 13.54 23.86
CA LYS A 117 15.07 13.72 25.32
C LYS A 117 15.33 12.42 26.08
N TYR A 118 14.81 11.30 25.59
CA TYR A 118 14.85 10.01 26.30
C TYR A 118 15.98 9.07 25.83
N GLY A 119 16.90 9.54 25.03
CA GLY A 119 18.24 8.98 25.08
C GLY A 119 18.67 8.03 23.97
N VAL A 120 18.29 8.26 22.72
CA VAL A 120 18.82 7.44 21.62
C VAL A 120 19.68 8.22 20.59
N GLY A 121 20.41 9.22 21.06
CA GLY A 121 21.30 10.14 20.36
C GLY A 121 21.63 9.90 18.88
N GLU A 122 22.34 8.84 18.54
CA GLU A 122 22.89 8.59 17.19
C GLU A 122 21.88 7.96 16.17
N PHE A 123 20.60 7.81 16.53
CA PHE A 123 19.62 7.14 15.65
C PHE A 123 19.46 7.80 14.28
N ARG A 124 19.78 9.09 14.15
CA ARG A 124 19.70 9.82 12.87
C ARG A 124 20.62 9.26 11.79
N LYS A 125 21.74 8.67 12.20
CA LYS A 125 22.72 8.05 11.30
C LYS A 125 22.57 6.53 11.25
N ASP A 126 22.13 5.95 12.37
CA ASP A 126 22.02 4.50 12.56
C ASP A 126 20.70 4.17 13.27
N ALA A 127 19.71 3.69 12.50
CA ALA A 127 18.38 3.34 13.00
C ALA A 127 18.41 2.22 14.06
N SER A 128 19.45 1.39 14.12
CA SER A 128 19.59 0.34 15.14
C SER A 128 19.70 0.91 16.55
N LYS A 129 20.14 2.15 16.69
CA LYS A 129 20.21 2.87 17.98
C LYS A 129 18.84 3.12 18.62
N LEU A 130 17.74 2.99 17.83
CA LEU A 130 16.39 3.04 18.38
C LEU A 130 16.09 1.91 19.38
N GLU A 131 16.84 0.80 19.36
CA GLU A 131 16.76 -0.25 20.38
C GLU A 131 17.06 0.28 21.79
N GLY A 132 17.83 1.37 21.90
CA GLY A 132 18.06 2.04 23.19
C GLY A 132 16.79 2.56 23.88
N LEU A 133 15.68 2.72 23.14
CA LEU A 133 14.38 3.05 23.72
C LEU A 133 13.80 1.95 24.63
N LEU A 134 14.28 0.72 24.50
CA LEU A 134 13.88 -0.36 25.40
C LEU A 134 14.22 -0.06 26.86
N ALA A 135 15.24 0.78 27.12
CA ALA A 135 15.57 1.23 28.48
C ALA A 135 14.47 2.12 29.10
N GLN A 136 13.52 2.60 28.31
CA GLN A 136 12.43 3.47 28.80
C GLN A 136 11.11 2.71 29.03
N ILE A 137 11.10 1.38 28.90
CA ILE A 137 9.86 0.58 28.94
C ILE A 137 9.10 0.72 30.27
N ASP A 138 9.82 0.95 31.37
CA ASP A 138 9.26 1.12 32.72
C ASP A 138 9.34 2.58 33.20
N ASN A 139 9.73 3.52 32.34
CA ASN A 139 9.79 4.93 32.67
C ASN A 139 8.45 5.61 32.43
N GLU A 140 7.65 5.76 33.49
CA GLU A 140 6.31 6.37 33.42
C GLU A 140 6.32 7.79 32.83
N GLU A 141 7.33 8.63 33.16
CA GLU A 141 7.43 9.97 32.57
C GLU A 141 7.63 9.91 31.05
N ALA A 142 8.51 9.04 30.59
CA ALA A 142 8.75 8.87 29.15
C ALA A 142 7.51 8.32 28.43
N LEU A 143 6.82 7.35 29.01
CA LEU A 143 5.62 6.75 28.44
C LEU A 143 4.45 7.76 28.36
N ASN A 144 4.24 8.54 29.43
CA ASN A 144 3.22 9.59 29.43
C ASN A 144 3.54 10.68 28.41
N ALA A 145 4.79 11.12 28.30
CA ALA A 145 5.22 12.08 27.30
C ALA A 145 5.03 11.53 25.86
N LEU A 146 5.22 10.22 25.63
CA LEU A 146 4.93 9.58 24.34
C LEU A 146 3.43 9.58 24.02
N LEU A 147 2.58 9.35 25.02
CA LEU A 147 1.12 9.44 24.85
C LEU A 147 0.69 10.87 24.51
N ASP A 148 1.32 11.88 25.12
CA ASP A 148 1.08 13.28 24.80
C ASP A 148 1.47 13.62 23.36
N VAL A 149 2.59 13.13 22.85
CA VAL A 149 2.98 13.28 21.44
C VAL A 149 1.90 12.70 20.52
N LYS A 150 1.42 11.48 20.82
CA LYS A 150 0.34 10.85 20.05
C LYS A 150 -0.95 11.64 20.09
N GLN A 151 -1.33 12.17 21.24
CA GLN A 151 -2.53 12.99 21.39
C GLN A 151 -2.41 14.30 20.60
N GLN A 152 -1.28 14.97 20.66
CA GLN A 152 -1.02 16.19 19.88
C GLN A 152 -1.10 15.94 18.37
N ASN A 153 -0.60 14.80 17.90
CA ASN A 153 -0.68 14.43 16.49
C ASN A 153 -2.14 14.14 16.06
N LYS A 154 -2.95 13.53 16.94
CA LYS A 154 -4.39 13.33 16.68
C LYS A 154 -5.14 14.65 16.60
N THR A 155 -4.86 15.58 17.51
CA THR A 155 -5.46 16.93 17.49
C THR A 155 -5.06 17.69 16.23
N ALA A 156 -3.79 17.64 15.83
CA ALA A 156 -3.33 18.25 14.58
C ALA A 156 -4.02 17.67 13.33
N LEU A 157 -4.25 16.35 13.30
CA LEU A 157 -4.99 15.71 12.20
C LEU A 157 -6.46 16.14 12.20
N LYS A 158 -7.10 16.26 13.36
CA LYS A 158 -8.46 16.78 13.49
C LYS A 158 -8.57 18.18 12.93
N GLU A 159 -7.70 19.10 13.36
CA GLU A 159 -7.67 20.49 12.90
C GLU A 159 -7.44 20.58 11.37
N TYR A 160 -6.54 19.75 10.86
CA TYR A 160 -6.26 19.69 9.42
C TYR A 160 -7.51 19.26 8.62
N LEU A 161 -8.16 18.16 9.01
CA LEU A 161 -9.34 17.64 8.29
C LEU A 161 -10.55 18.55 8.44
N GLU A 162 -10.73 19.18 9.59
CA GLU A 162 -11.78 20.18 9.79
C GLU A 162 -11.62 21.37 8.84
N LYS A 163 -10.38 21.85 8.71
CA LYS A 163 -10.06 22.97 7.80
C LYS A 163 -10.19 22.60 6.32
N GLU A 164 -9.66 21.45 5.91
CA GLU A 164 -9.56 21.08 4.49
C GLU A 164 -10.86 20.48 3.93
N SER A 165 -11.64 19.78 4.76
CA SER A 165 -12.82 19.02 4.31
C SER A 165 -14.06 19.19 5.17
N GLY A 166 -14.00 20.00 6.23
CA GLY A 166 -15.12 20.19 7.18
C GLY A 166 -15.42 18.96 8.04
N VAL A 167 -14.53 17.98 8.05
CA VAL A 167 -14.70 16.74 8.84
C VAL A 167 -14.15 16.93 10.24
N VAL A 168 -15.02 16.86 11.25
CA VAL A 168 -14.63 16.93 12.66
C VAL A 168 -14.40 15.55 13.21
N LEU A 169 -13.16 15.26 13.62
CA LEU A 169 -12.80 14.01 14.29
C LEU A 169 -12.98 14.10 15.80
N ASN A 170 -13.32 12.95 16.42
CA ASN A 170 -13.19 12.79 17.86
C ASN A 170 -11.77 12.35 18.22
N ASP A 171 -10.92 13.28 18.64
CA ASP A 171 -9.51 13.00 18.98
C ASP A 171 -9.32 12.20 20.28
N ASN A 172 -10.37 11.97 21.06
CA ASN A 172 -10.38 11.00 22.16
C ASN A 172 -10.69 9.55 21.71
N ALA A 173 -11.14 9.36 20.45
CA ALA A 173 -11.44 8.05 19.90
C ALA A 173 -10.15 7.24 19.64
N ILE A 174 -10.29 5.93 19.49
CA ILE A 174 -9.25 5.10 18.87
C ILE A 174 -9.27 5.40 17.37
N PHE A 175 -8.13 5.80 16.79
CA PHE A 175 -8.00 5.95 15.36
C PHE A 175 -7.58 4.61 14.75
N ASP A 176 -8.48 4.02 13.96
CA ASP A 176 -8.19 2.87 13.10
C ASP A 176 -7.98 3.39 11.68
N ILE A 177 -6.73 3.29 11.20
CA ILE A 177 -6.32 4.00 9.99
C ILE A 177 -5.91 3.00 8.91
N GLN A 178 -6.57 3.07 7.75
CA GLN A 178 -6.19 2.34 6.56
C GLN A 178 -5.90 3.30 5.41
N ILE A 179 -4.63 3.71 5.29
CA ILE A 179 -4.15 4.67 4.30
C ILE A 179 -3.28 3.95 3.26
N LYS A 180 -3.87 3.62 2.12
CA LYS A 180 -3.22 2.97 0.98
C LYS A 180 -4.10 3.05 -0.26
N ARG A 181 -3.52 3.05 -1.47
CA ARG A 181 -4.29 2.96 -2.72
C ARG A 181 -5.29 1.83 -2.62
N LEU A 182 -6.51 2.07 -3.10
CA LEU A 182 -7.56 1.06 -3.05
C LEU A 182 -7.28 -0.04 -4.07
N HIS A 183 -7.33 -1.28 -3.60
CA HIS A 183 -7.16 -2.48 -4.41
C HIS A 183 -7.72 -3.69 -3.66
N GLU A 184 -8.32 -4.64 -4.38
CA GLU A 184 -8.93 -5.84 -3.76
C GLU A 184 -7.96 -6.60 -2.86
N TYR A 185 -6.68 -6.74 -3.24
CA TYR A 185 -5.70 -7.46 -2.41
C TYR A 185 -5.32 -6.74 -1.11
N LYS A 186 -5.57 -5.43 -1.02
CA LYS A 186 -5.34 -4.64 0.21
C LYS A 186 -6.49 -4.76 1.19
N ARG A 187 -7.56 -5.41 0.77
CA ARG A 187 -8.67 -5.85 1.61
C ARG A 187 -9.42 -4.73 2.35
N GLN A 188 -9.57 -3.55 1.74
CA GLN A 188 -10.42 -2.50 2.30
C GLN A 188 -11.86 -3.01 2.47
N GLN A 189 -12.36 -3.86 1.57
CA GLN A 189 -13.66 -4.50 1.69
C GLN A 189 -13.81 -5.34 2.96
N MET A 190 -12.75 -5.98 3.46
CA MET A 190 -12.82 -6.70 4.74
C MET A 190 -12.95 -5.74 5.92
N ASN A 191 -12.31 -4.58 5.85
CA ASN A 191 -12.48 -3.53 6.86
C ASN A 191 -13.89 -2.94 6.81
N VAL A 192 -14.46 -2.78 5.63
CA VAL A 192 -15.88 -2.40 5.45
C VAL A 192 -16.82 -3.41 6.13
N LEU A 193 -16.60 -4.71 5.94
CA LEU A 193 -17.39 -5.75 6.63
C LEU A 193 -17.23 -5.69 8.15
N TYR A 194 -16.03 -5.38 8.64
CA TYR A 194 -15.79 -5.19 10.06
C TYR A 194 -16.54 -3.94 10.61
N ILE A 195 -16.59 -2.86 9.85
CA ILE A 195 -17.38 -1.67 10.21
C ILE A 195 -18.87 -2.00 10.31
N ILE A 196 -19.41 -2.74 9.34
CA ILE A 196 -20.81 -3.21 9.38
C ILE A 196 -21.06 -4.06 10.61
N TYR A 197 -20.16 -5.00 10.90
CA TYR A 197 -20.24 -5.79 12.12
C TYR A 197 -20.26 -4.91 13.38
N LYS A 198 -19.37 -3.93 13.49
CA LYS A 198 -19.33 -3.00 14.62
C LYS A 198 -20.58 -2.14 14.73
N TYR A 199 -21.12 -1.68 13.61
CA TYR A 199 -22.40 -0.96 13.58
C TYR A 199 -23.52 -1.83 14.20
N LEU A 200 -23.67 -3.08 13.74
CA LEU A 200 -24.68 -4.00 14.23
C LEU A 200 -24.45 -4.39 15.69
N ASP A 201 -23.21 -4.57 16.11
CA ASP A 201 -22.81 -4.90 17.48
C ASP A 201 -23.21 -3.76 18.46
N ILE A 202 -22.99 -2.50 18.06
CA ILE A 202 -23.41 -1.33 18.85
C ILE A 202 -24.94 -1.22 18.89
N LYS A 203 -25.64 -1.48 17.77
CA LYS A 203 -27.12 -1.54 17.73
C LYS A 203 -27.68 -2.63 18.63
N ALA A 204 -26.97 -3.74 18.79
CA ALA A 204 -27.33 -4.81 19.73
C ALA A 204 -27.02 -4.46 21.21
N GLY A 205 -26.49 -3.27 21.50
CA GLY A 205 -26.19 -2.79 22.85
C GLY A 205 -24.74 -2.96 23.31
N ASN A 206 -23.87 -3.59 22.50
CA ASN A 206 -22.45 -3.82 22.85
C ASN A 206 -21.61 -2.58 22.53
N LYS A 207 -21.74 -1.55 23.37
CA LYS A 207 -21.06 -0.27 23.21
C LYS A 207 -19.58 -0.36 23.59
N PRO A 208 -18.65 0.09 22.73
CA PRO A 208 -17.24 0.11 23.06
C PRO A 208 -16.96 1.09 24.22
N LYS A 209 -16.00 0.76 25.08
CA LYS A 209 -15.58 1.62 26.21
C LYS A 209 -14.98 2.96 25.73
N ARG A 210 -14.38 2.96 24.55
CA ARG A 210 -13.78 4.13 23.90
C ARG A 210 -14.29 4.22 22.47
N PRO A 211 -14.72 5.39 21.99
CA PRO A 211 -15.16 5.55 20.61
C PRO A 211 -14.07 5.13 19.61
N ILE A 212 -14.49 4.73 18.41
CA ILE A 212 -13.61 4.30 17.33
C ILE A 212 -13.86 5.20 16.11
N THR A 213 -12.79 5.75 15.54
CA THR A 213 -12.86 6.49 14.28
C THR A 213 -12.07 5.72 13.22
N MET A 214 -12.77 5.20 12.22
CA MET A 214 -12.21 4.50 11.07
C MET A 214 -11.85 5.52 9.99
N ILE A 215 -10.57 5.66 9.68
CA ILE A 215 -10.07 6.66 8.72
C ILE A 215 -9.51 5.94 7.49
N PHE A 216 -10.14 6.16 6.34
CA PHE A 216 -9.65 5.68 5.05
C PHE A 216 -8.99 6.81 4.28
N GLY A 217 -7.81 6.54 3.72
CA GLY A 217 -7.17 7.39 2.71
C GLY A 217 -6.83 6.54 1.51
N ALA A 218 -7.51 6.75 0.39
CA ALA A 218 -7.33 5.93 -0.80
C ALA A 218 -7.66 6.70 -2.08
N LYS A 219 -7.15 6.17 -3.20
CA LYS A 219 -7.54 6.54 -4.57
C LYS A 219 -7.75 5.26 -5.36
N ALA A 220 -8.71 5.28 -6.27
CA ALA A 220 -8.93 4.24 -7.26
C ALA A 220 -8.52 4.71 -8.65
N ALA A 221 -8.00 3.81 -9.49
CA ALA A 221 -7.83 4.09 -10.91
C ALA A 221 -9.21 4.32 -11.56
N PRO A 222 -9.35 5.25 -12.52
CA PRO A 222 -10.65 5.58 -13.13
C PRO A 222 -11.39 4.38 -13.74
N ALA A 223 -10.65 3.44 -14.32
CA ALA A 223 -11.21 2.23 -14.94
C ALA A 223 -11.48 1.08 -13.95
N TYR A 224 -11.03 1.19 -12.69
CA TYR A 224 -11.15 0.12 -11.69
C TYR A 224 -12.50 0.21 -10.97
N ILE A 225 -13.54 -0.35 -11.56
CA ILE A 225 -14.95 -0.23 -11.12
C ILE A 225 -15.11 -0.73 -9.68
N ILE A 226 -14.68 -1.95 -9.36
CA ILE A 226 -14.80 -2.54 -8.01
C ILE A 226 -14.14 -1.67 -6.94
N ALA A 227 -13.00 -1.05 -7.25
CA ALA A 227 -12.35 -0.13 -6.33
C ALA A 227 -13.22 1.11 -6.05
N LYS A 228 -13.88 1.65 -7.06
CA LYS A 228 -14.83 2.76 -6.89
C LYS A 228 -16.07 2.36 -6.11
N ASP A 229 -16.57 1.14 -6.33
CA ASP A 229 -17.71 0.60 -5.58
C ASP A 229 -17.37 0.45 -4.09
N ILE A 230 -16.15 0.01 -3.76
CA ILE A 230 -15.68 -0.06 -2.36
C ILE A 230 -15.63 1.35 -1.73
N ILE A 231 -15.13 2.36 -2.45
CA ILE A 231 -15.16 3.76 -1.98
C ILE A 231 -16.61 4.20 -1.73
N HIS A 232 -17.50 3.90 -2.66
CA HIS A 232 -18.91 4.25 -2.53
C HIS A 232 -19.55 3.64 -1.29
N VAL A 233 -19.30 2.37 -1.01
CA VAL A 233 -19.80 1.71 0.20
C VAL A 233 -19.23 2.35 1.47
N ILE A 234 -17.94 2.74 1.48
CA ILE A 234 -17.35 3.47 2.61
C ILE A 234 -18.08 4.79 2.86
N LEU A 235 -18.37 5.55 1.80
CA LEU A 235 -19.12 6.79 1.89
C LEU A 235 -20.55 6.59 2.37
N CYS A 236 -21.24 5.54 1.90
CA CYS A 236 -22.58 5.18 2.39
C CYS A 236 -22.55 4.86 3.89
N LEU A 237 -21.55 4.11 4.37
CA LEU A 237 -21.40 3.81 5.80
C LEU A 237 -21.06 5.07 6.61
N GLN A 238 -20.26 5.97 6.08
CA GLN A 238 -19.97 7.25 6.70
C GLN A 238 -21.27 8.03 6.98
N GLU A 239 -22.14 8.17 5.96
CA GLU A 239 -23.41 8.89 6.10
C GLU A 239 -24.42 8.13 6.97
N LEU A 240 -24.52 6.82 6.84
CA LEU A 240 -25.39 5.99 7.68
C LEU A 240 -25.05 6.16 9.17
N ILE A 241 -23.77 6.00 9.51
CA ILE A 241 -23.30 6.04 10.90
C ILE A 241 -23.43 7.46 11.47
N LYS A 242 -23.08 8.48 10.69
CA LYS A 242 -23.20 9.89 11.09
C LYS A 242 -24.64 10.28 11.47
N ASN A 243 -25.62 9.72 10.77
CA ASN A 243 -27.04 10.03 10.97
C ASN A 243 -27.76 9.08 11.95
N ASP A 244 -27.07 8.09 12.53
CA ASP A 244 -27.62 7.18 13.52
C ASP A 244 -27.23 7.62 14.95
N PRO A 245 -28.13 8.23 15.74
CA PRO A 245 -27.81 8.75 17.07
C PRO A 245 -27.46 7.67 18.09
N GLU A 246 -27.79 6.40 17.84
CA GLU A 246 -27.41 5.29 18.72
C GLU A 246 -25.98 4.83 18.48
N VAL A 247 -25.43 5.04 17.27
CA VAL A 247 -24.11 4.55 16.84
C VAL A 247 -23.08 5.67 16.75
N ALA A 248 -23.44 6.86 16.25
CA ALA A 248 -22.53 7.98 16.04
C ALA A 248 -21.66 8.37 17.26
N PRO A 249 -22.13 8.27 18.51
CA PRO A 249 -21.27 8.54 19.68
C PRO A 249 -20.12 7.55 19.87
N TYR A 250 -20.20 6.36 19.25
CA TYR A 250 -19.27 5.25 19.48
C TYR A 250 -18.44 4.86 18.25
N LEU A 251 -18.94 5.18 17.06
CA LEU A 251 -18.30 4.82 15.79
C LEU A 251 -18.39 5.99 14.82
N GLN A 252 -17.28 6.32 14.19
CA GLN A 252 -17.20 7.28 13.09
C GLN A 252 -16.45 6.64 11.94
N VAL A 253 -16.89 6.90 10.71
CA VAL A 253 -16.18 6.50 9.48
C VAL A 253 -15.87 7.77 8.70
N VAL A 254 -14.66 7.87 8.20
CA VAL A 254 -14.17 9.01 7.42
C VAL A 254 -13.39 8.53 6.22
N MET A 255 -13.78 8.99 5.04
CA MET A 255 -13.01 8.87 3.82
C MET A 255 -12.29 10.19 3.52
N VAL A 256 -10.96 10.17 3.55
CA VAL A 256 -10.14 11.35 3.25
C VAL A 256 -9.98 11.46 1.74
N GLU A 257 -10.45 12.57 1.19
CA GLU A 257 -10.34 12.87 -0.23
C GLU A 257 -8.89 13.20 -0.63
N ASN A 258 -8.61 13.02 -1.92
CA ASN A 258 -7.35 13.41 -2.55
C ASN A 258 -6.09 12.89 -1.84
N TYR A 259 -6.17 11.69 -1.25
CA TYR A 259 -5.02 11.05 -0.60
C TYR A 259 -3.77 11.09 -1.48
N ASN A 260 -2.67 11.52 -0.90
CA ASN A 260 -1.32 11.42 -1.47
C ASN A 260 -0.30 11.14 -0.36
N VAL A 261 0.88 10.71 -0.76
CA VAL A 261 1.99 10.43 0.16
C VAL A 261 2.77 11.70 0.45
#